data_6d7058a2e4640eca86c838b7e5118fdd
#
_entry.id   6d7058a2e4640eca86c838b7e5118fdd
#
_cell.length_a   1.000
_cell.length_b   1.000
_cell.length_c   1.000
_cell.angle_alpha   90.00
_cell.angle_beta   90.00
_cell.angle_gamma   90.00
#
_symmetry.space_group_name_H-M   'P 1'
#
loop_
_entity.id
_entity.type
_entity.pdbx_description
1 polymer ?
#
loop_
_entity_poly.entity_id
_entity_poly.type
_entity_poly.pdbx_seq_one_letter_code
_entity_poly.pdbx_strand_id
1 'polypeptide(L)'
;MNDAVPTRPDSPTRPDSPTRPDSPTRPEAPVVARLSFVDRFLAVWIMLAMAAGIGLGRAVPGLNRHLNAIQVTSGTSLPIFIGLLVMMYPVLAKVRYGQVGAVTRDRRMLISSLILNWLVGPAVMFTLAWLMLPDQPTYRTGLIIVGLARCIAMVLIWNELACGDREAAAVLVALNSLFQILMFSILGYFYLQVLPRWLGLSTVGLHLSIGRIAQTVAIFLGVPLVAGFLTRAIAERARGREWYEEKVLPRLAPFALYGLLYTIVILFALQGHTITTHPGDVARIALPLLAYFAVMWFGSFYLGRGIGLGYERTATLAFTAAGNNFELAIAVAIGVFGVTSGQALAGVVGPLIEVPVLVALVYVALWARRRYYPPPAAPREGAPGSGEKPVVLFLCIHNSGRSLAAKVLLEHYARGRVEVRSAGSAPGHQLNPSVVAVLRERGLDTSEEHPKRLTDDDARAADVVVTMGCGDTCPYYPAKRYLDWQVTDPAGLPVDQVRPIVADIDGRVRSLLAELTGDAARGAAGPGSPGRRHRSRQ
;
A
#
# COMPACT_ATOMS: atom_id res chain seq x y z
N MET A 1 -28.19 72.69 -20.98
CA MET A 1 -27.81 72.96 -19.59
C MET A 1 -26.94 71.80 -19.16
N ASN A 2 -25.63 72.08 -19.14
CA ASN A 2 -24.57 71.18 -18.73
C ASN A 2 -24.59 71.00 -17.22
N ASP A 3 -24.39 69.79 -16.75
CA ASP A 3 -23.82 69.57 -15.40
C ASP A 3 -22.80 68.42 -15.53
N ALA A 4 -21.55 68.86 -15.47
CA ALA A 4 -20.36 68.01 -15.44
C ALA A 4 -20.12 67.48 -14.02
N VAL A 5 -19.92 66.16 -13.90
CA VAL A 5 -19.46 65.48 -12.69
C VAL A 5 -17.94 65.55 -12.63
N PRO A 6 -17.32 66.00 -11.53
CA PRO A 6 -15.86 66.06 -11.42
C PRO A 6 -15.23 64.71 -11.15
N THR A 7 -14.18 64.38 -11.92
CA THR A 7 -13.29 63.23 -11.74
C THR A 7 -12.41 63.45 -10.51
N ARG A 8 -12.38 62.43 -9.61
CA ARG A 8 -11.44 62.34 -8.47
C ARG A 8 -10.01 61.98 -8.96
N PRO A 9 -8.95 62.58 -8.39
CA PRO A 9 -7.61 62.26 -8.75
C PRO A 9 -7.15 60.92 -8.18
N ASP A 10 -6.33 60.20 -8.96
CA ASP A 10 -5.73 58.93 -8.69
C ASP A 10 -4.89 58.94 -7.41
N SER A 11 -5.14 57.93 -6.54
CA SER A 11 -4.31 57.67 -5.36
C SER A 11 -2.98 57.00 -5.79
N PRO A 12 -1.85 57.35 -5.18
CA PRO A 12 -0.57 56.77 -5.54
C PRO A 12 -0.49 55.27 -5.21
N THR A 13 -0.12 54.49 -6.19
CA THR A 13 0.21 53.07 -6.09
C THR A 13 1.29 52.83 -5.02
N ARG A 14 0.92 52.04 -4.00
CA ARG A 14 1.85 51.54 -2.97
C ARG A 14 2.88 50.62 -3.67
N PRO A 15 4.21 50.77 -3.39
CA PRO A 15 5.20 49.84 -3.90
C PRO A 15 4.98 48.46 -3.32
N ASP A 16 5.04 47.44 -4.18
CA ASP A 16 4.92 46.03 -3.85
C ASP A 16 5.88 45.63 -2.73
N SER A 17 5.34 45.02 -1.70
CA SER A 17 6.11 44.43 -0.61
C SER A 17 7.01 43.32 -1.17
N PRO A 18 8.30 43.22 -0.77
CA PRO A 18 9.19 42.16 -1.23
C PRO A 18 8.59 40.80 -0.85
N THR A 19 8.40 39.98 -1.86
CA THR A 19 8.02 38.55 -1.71
C THR A 19 9.00 37.86 -0.77
N ARG A 20 8.50 37.37 0.34
CA ARG A 20 9.23 36.53 1.29
C ARG A 20 9.86 35.35 0.54
N PRO A 21 11.16 35.04 0.75
CA PRO A 21 11.76 33.84 0.19
C PRO A 21 11.01 32.62 0.69
N ASP A 22 10.68 31.72 -0.22
CA ASP A 22 9.95 30.48 0.02
C ASP A 22 10.56 29.73 1.21
N SER A 23 9.68 29.38 2.14
CA SER A 23 10.00 28.57 3.31
C SER A 23 10.64 27.25 2.87
N PRO A 24 11.61 26.71 3.61
CA PRO A 24 12.23 25.44 3.29
C PRO A 24 11.17 24.36 3.08
N THR A 25 11.30 23.62 2.00
CA THR A 25 10.45 22.52 1.58
C THR A 25 9.93 21.75 2.78
N ARG A 26 8.61 21.84 3.01
CA ARG A 26 7.94 21.01 4.02
C ARG A 26 8.30 19.55 3.72
N PRO A 27 8.75 18.78 4.73
CA PRO A 27 8.96 17.36 4.56
C PRO A 27 7.68 16.75 3.99
N GLU A 28 7.82 15.92 2.96
CA GLU A 28 6.70 15.18 2.35
C GLU A 28 5.75 14.71 3.43
N ALA A 29 4.47 15.03 3.27
CA ALA A 29 3.44 14.55 4.19
C ALA A 29 3.57 13.01 4.24
N PRO A 30 3.72 12.41 5.42
CA PRO A 30 3.93 10.98 5.53
C PRO A 30 2.80 10.25 4.80
N VAL A 31 3.09 9.13 4.16
CA VAL A 31 2.13 8.29 3.38
C VAL A 31 0.84 8.05 4.18
N VAL A 32 0.95 8.00 5.51
CA VAL A 32 -0.17 7.97 6.46
C VAL A 32 -1.16 9.14 6.30
N ALA A 33 -0.75 10.29 5.78
CA ALA A 33 -1.64 11.43 5.54
C ALA A 33 -2.49 11.29 4.26
N ARG A 34 -2.15 10.34 3.38
CA ARG A 34 -2.89 10.04 2.14
C ARG A 34 -3.95 8.94 2.31
N LEU A 35 -3.91 8.21 3.42
CA LEU A 35 -4.91 7.20 3.75
C LEU A 35 -6.23 7.85 4.20
N SER A 36 -7.35 7.20 3.90
CA SER A 36 -8.64 7.61 4.47
C SER A 36 -8.53 7.65 6.00
N PHE A 37 -9.31 8.51 6.65
CA PHE A 37 -9.34 8.60 8.11
C PHE A 37 -9.57 7.22 8.76
N VAL A 38 -10.37 6.40 8.11
CA VAL A 38 -10.74 5.06 8.60
C VAL A 38 -9.56 4.10 8.49
N ASP A 39 -8.88 4.06 7.35
CA ASP A 39 -7.72 3.18 7.14
C ASP A 39 -6.52 3.58 8.02
N ARG A 40 -6.35 4.88 8.23
CA ARG A 40 -5.30 5.41 9.11
C ARG A 40 -5.45 4.96 10.57
N PHE A 41 -6.67 4.86 11.04
CA PHE A 41 -6.98 4.45 12.42
C PHE A 41 -7.54 3.04 12.52
N LEU A 42 -7.33 2.19 11.51
CA LEU A 42 -7.85 0.83 11.46
C LEU A 42 -7.50 0.02 12.73
N ALA A 43 -6.26 0.10 13.19
CA ALA A 43 -5.83 -0.56 14.42
C ALA A 43 -6.67 -0.13 15.63
N VAL A 44 -6.98 1.18 15.74
CA VAL A 44 -7.81 1.71 16.82
C VAL A 44 -9.25 1.20 16.70
N TRP A 45 -9.82 1.18 15.50
CA TRP A 45 -11.17 0.65 15.26
C TRP A 45 -11.28 -0.83 15.62
N ILE A 46 -10.26 -1.62 15.28
CA ILE A 46 -10.19 -3.04 15.64
C ILE A 46 -10.15 -3.20 17.17
N MET A 47 -9.29 -2.45 17.87
CA MET A 47 -9.22 -2.50 19.32
C MET A 47 -10.53 -2.08 19.99
N LEU A 48 -11.20 -1.05 19.46
CA LEU A 48 -12.51 -0.62 19.94
C LEU A 48 -13.59 -1.69 19.70
N ALA A 49 -13.59 -2.34 18.53
CA ALA A 49 -14.50 -3.43 18.22
C ALA A 49 -14.30 -4.64 19.16
N MET A 50 -13.05 -4.98 19.47
CA MET A 50 -12.72 -6.02 20.45
C MET A 50 -13.25 -5.66 21.84
N ALA A 51 -12.99 -4.45 22.32
CA ALA A 51 -13.47 -3.96 23.61
C ALA A 51 -15.00 -3.94 23.66
N ALA A 52 -15.66 -3.47 22.60
CA ALA A 52 -17.12 -3.47 22.46
C ALA A 52 -17.68 -4.89 22.47
N GLY A 53 -17.04 -5.84 21.78
CA GLY A 53 -17.42 -7.25 21.80
C GLY A 53 -17.35 -7.87 23.20
N ILE A 54 -16.23 -7.67 23.89
CA ILE A 54 -16.06 -8.16 25.28
C ILE A 54 -17.12 -7.52 26.21
N GLY A 55 -17.34 -6.21 26.08
CA GLY A 55 -18.37 -5.50 26.84
C GLY A 55 -19.77 -6.03 26.58
N LEU A 56 -20.13 -6.23 25.30
CA LEU A 56 -21.43 -6.79 24.89
C LEU A 56 -21.63 -8.22 25.43
N GLY A 57 -20.63 -9.08 25.34
CA GLY A 57 -20.69 -10.45 25.83
C GLY A 57 -20.87 -10.54 27.35
N ARG A 58 -20.37 -9.52 28.11
CA ARG A 58 -20.58 -9.41 29.54
C ARG A 58 -21.93 -8.78 29.93
N ALA A 59 -22.36 -7.76 29.16
CA ALA A 59 -23.57 -6.98 29.48
C ALA A 59 -24.87 -7.75 29.20
N VAL A 60 -24.83 -8.71 28.25
CA VAL A 60 -26.02 -9.44 27.82
C VAL A 60 -25.90 -10.93 28.22
N PRO A 61 -26.43 -11.33 29.38
CA PRO A 61 -26.45 -12.74 29.77
C PRO A 61 -27.23 -13.58 28.75
N GLY A 62 -26.65 -14.69 28.32
CA GLY A 62 -27.28 -15.59 27.34
C GLY A 62 -27.16 -15.18 25.89
N LEU A 63 -26.40 -14.13 25.56
CA LEU A 63 -26.10 -13.69 24.18
C LEU A 63 -25.59 -14.86 23.32
N ASN A 64 -24.74 -15.71 23.89
CA ASN A 64 -24.23 -16.92 23.23
C ASN A 64 -25.37 -17.85 22.74
N ARG A 65 -26.46 -17.98 23.52
CA ARG A 65 -27.62 -18.81 23.15
C ARG A 65 -28.35 -18.21 21.96
N HIS A 66 -28.57 -16.91 21.97
CA HIS A 66 -29.27 -16.20 20.89
C HIS A 66 -28.44 -16.16 19.61
N LEU A 67 -27.15 -15.85 19.68
CA LEU A 67 -26.26 -15.82 18.52
C LEU A 67 -26.06 -17.20 17.89
N ASN A 68 -26.15 -18.28 18.66
CA ASN A 68 -26.02 -19.66 18.20
C ASN A 68 -27.36 -20.33 17.92
N ALA A 69 -28.49 -19.64 18.06
CA ALA A 69 -29.81 -20.21 17.89
C ALA A 69 -30.05 -20.72 16.44
N ILE A 70 -29.49 -20.03 15.44
CA ILE A 70 -29.59 -20.42 14.04
C ILE A 70 -28.20 -20.83 13.57
N GLN A 71 -27.99 -22.09 13.28
CA GLN A 71 -26.76 -22.64 12.72
C GLN A 71 -26.94 -22.93 11.23
N VAL A 72 -26.02 -22.43 10.41
CA VAL A 72 -25.99 -22.63 8.95
C VAL A 72 -25.24 -23.92 8.61
N THR A 73 -24.15 -24.18 9.37
CA THR A 73 -23.37 -25.43 9.29
C THR A 73 -23.18 -25.99 10.69
N SER A 74 -22.81 -27.27 10.81
CA SER A 74 -22.52 -27.88 12.12
C SER A 74 -21.38 -27.10 12.82
N GLY A 75 -21.74 -26.13 13.66
CA GLY A 75 -20.80 -25.32 14.46
C GLY A 75 -20.69 -23.84 14.12
N THR A 76 -21.25 -23.38 12.99
CA THR A 76 -21.19 -21.94 12.62
C THR A 76 -22.56 -21.29 12.69
N SER A 77 -22.69 -20.27 13.53
CA SER A 77 -23.91 -19.48 13.65
C SER A 77 -24.12 -18.54 12.46
N LEU A 78 -25.39 -18.26 12.14
CA LEU A 78 -25.78 -17.37 11.03
C LEU A 78 -25.12 -15.96 11.14
N PRO A 79 -25.06 -15.30 12.32
CA PRO A 79 -24.40 -14.01 12.44
C PRO A 79 -22.90 -14.03 12.06
N ILE A 80 -22.17 -15.05 12.51
CA ILE A 80 -20.75 -15.24 12.14
C ILE A 80 -20.63 -15.49 10.64
N PHE A 81 -21.49 -16.36 10.09
CA PHE A 81 -21.49 -16.70 8.68
C PHE A 81 -21.67 -15.46 7.79
N ILE A 82 -22.66 -14.61 8.10
CA ILE A 82 -22.93 -13.37 7.37
C ILE A 82 -21.73 -12.42 7.48
N GLY A 83 -21.20 -12.22 8.70
CA GLY A 83 -20.05 -11.34 8.91
C GLY A 83 -18.84 -11.72 8.06
N LEU A 84 -18.50 -13.00 8.06
CA LEU A 84 -17.37 -13.53 7.28
C LEU A 84 -17.60 -13.38 5.77
N LEU A 85 -18.80 -13.65 5.26
CA LEU A 85 -19.11 -13.48 3.84
C LEU A 85 -19.07 -12.02 3.40
N VAL A 86 -19.70 -11.12 4.19
CA VAL A 86 -19.70 -9.67 3.91
C VAL A 86 -18.28 -9.10 3.91
N MET A 87 -17.41 -9.58 4.79
CA MET A 87 -16.01 -9.17 4.85
C MET A 87 -15.19 -9.68 3.66
N MET A 88 -15.31 -10.99 3.35
CA MET A 88 -14.48 -11.64 2.33
C MET A 88 -14.84 -11.23 0.90
N TYR A 89 -16.14 -11.06 0.61
CA TYR A 89 -16.59 -10.76 -0.75
C TYR A 89 -15.99 -9.50 -1.37
N PRO A 90 -15.99 -8.32 -0.72
CA PRO A 90 -15.41 -7.11 -1.33
C PRO A 90 -13.90 -7.19 -1.53
N VAL A 91 -13.20 -7.90 -0.64
CA VAL A 91 -11.75 -8.11 -0.75
C VAL A 91 -11.43 -8.94 -1.98
N LEU A 92 -12.15 -10.03 -2.20
CA LEU A 92 -11.94 -10.91 -3.34
C LEU A 92 -12.46 -10.32 -4.66
N ALA A 93 -13.45 -9.43 -4.62
CA ALA A 93 -13.91 -8.66 -5.77
C ALA A 93 -12.88 -7.63 -6.26
N LYS A 94 -11.97 -7.16 -5.39
CA LYS A 94 -10.86 -6.26 -5.78
C LYS A 94 -9.75 -6.96 -6.55
N VAL A 95 -9.62 -8.28 -6.43
CA VAL A 95 -8.49 -9.04 -7.00
C VAL A 95 -8.52 -9.01 -8.53
N ARG A 96 -7.39 -8.62 -9.12
CA ARG A 96 -7.20 -8.56 -10.58
C ARG A 96 -6.61 -9.87 -11.09
N TYR A 97 -7.44 -10.89 -11.24
CA TYR A 97 -6.99 -12.24 -11.65
C TYR A 97 -6.29 -12.27 -13.02
N GLY A 98 -6.62 -11.36 -13.95
CA GLY A 98 -5.98 -11.25 -15.25
C GLY A 98 -4.54 -10.70 -15.24
N GLN A 99 -4.10 -10.08 -14.15
CA GLN A 99 -2.75 -9.51 -14.03
C GLN A 99 -1.73 -10.47 -13.41
N VAL A 100 -2.16 -11.65 -12.97
CA VAL A 100 -1.25 -12.68 -12.43
C VAL A 100 -0.12 -13.01 -13.42
N GLY A 101 -0.39 -12.94 -14.74
CA GLY A 101 0.63 -13.13 -15.78
C GLY A 101 1.67 -12.00 -15.91
N ALA A 102 1.38 -10.79 -15.47
CA ALA A 102 2.28 -9.64 -15.63
C ALA A 102 3.41 -9.61 -14.57
N VAL A 103 3.14 -10.09 -13.35
CA VAL A 103 4.13 -10.13 -12.25
C VAL A 103 5.04 -11.37 -12.32
N THR A 104 4.76 -12.31 -13.22
CA THR A 104 5.67 -13.44 -13.50
C THR A 104 7.06 -13.01 -14.02
N ARG A 105 7.27 -11.71 -14.30
CA ARG A 105 8.58 -11.17 -14.68
C ARG A 105 9.63 -11.26 -13.55
N ASP A 106 9.22 -11.08 -12.27
CA ASP A 106 10.14 -11.27 -11.13
C ASP A 106 9.98 -12.65 -10.49
N ARG A 107 10.54 -13.66 -11.17
CA ARG A 107 10.52 -15.06 -10.70
C ARG A 107 11.11 -15.21 -9.29
N ARG A 108 12.11 -14.39 -8.92
CA ARG A 108 12.75 -14.47 -7.59
C ARG A 108 11.78 -14.13 -6.49
N MET A 109 11.08 -13.03 -6.62
CA MET A 109 10.05 -12.61 -5.65
C MET A 109 8.92 -13.63 -5.57
N LEU A 110 8.41 -14.09 -6.70
CA LEU A 110 7.29 -15.03 -6.77
C LEU A 110 7.63 -16.37 -6.10
N ILE A 111 8.76 -16.98 -6.48
CA ILE A 111 9.20 -18.26 -5.91
C ILE A 111 9.48 -18.12 -4.41
N SER A 112 10.16 -17.05 -3.99
CA SER A 112 10.43 -16.79 -2.57
C SER A 112 9.13 -16.65 -1.79
N SER A 113 8.14 -15.93 -2.33
CA SER A 113 6.83 -15.76 -1.68
C SER A 113 6.09 -17.10 -1.55
N LEU A 114 6.07 -17.92 -2.59
CA LEU A 114 5.42 -19.23 -2.53
C LEU A 114 6.09 -20.15 -1.51
N ILE A 115 7.41 -20.21 -1.47
CA ILE A 115 8.16 -21.01 -0.48
C ILE A 115 7.88 -20.50 0.93
N LEU A 116 7.98 -19.19 1.16
CA LEU A 116 7.77 -18.59 2.48
C LEU A 116 6.33 -18.80 2.97
N ASN A 117 5.35 -18.63 2.10
CA ASN A 117 3.94 -18.72 2.49
C ASN A 117 3.44 -20.17 2.66
N TRP A 118 3.89 -21.09 1.81
CA TRP A 118 3.28 -22.42 1.71
C TRP A 118 4.15 -23.56 2.24
N LEU A 119 5.45 -23.31 2.48
CA LEU A 119 6.35 -24.27 3.08
C LEU A 119 6.90 -23.78 4.42
N VAL A 120 7.57 -22.61 4.43
CA VAL A 120 8.28 -22.11 5.62
C VAL A 120 7.29 -21.65 6.69
N GLY A 121 6.28 -20.85 6.36
CA GLY A 121 5.30 -20.33 7.32
C GLY A 121 4.57 -21.44 8.09
N PRO A 122 3.94 -22.41 7.41
CA PRO A 122 3.34 -23.56 8.08
C PRO A 122 4.30 -24.35 8.95
N ALA A 123 5.53 -24.59 8.48
CA ALA A 123 6.55 -25.31 9.25
C ALA A 123 7.00 -24.56 10.50
N VAL A 124 7.22 -23.24 10.39
CA VAL A 124 7.57 -22.39 11.54
C VAL A 124 6.45 -22.40 12.57
N MET A 125 5.19 -22.20 12.16
CA MET A 125 4.06 -22.21 13.10
C MET A 125 3.89 -23.59 13.74
N PHE A 126 3.99 -24.67 12.98
CA PHE A 126 3.97 -26.03 13.53
C PHE A 126 5.04 -26.23 14.59
N THR A 127 6.29 -25.87 14.28
CA THR A 127 7.41 -26.01 15.21
C THR A 127 7.22 -25.19 16.47
N LEU A 128 6.83 -23.92 16.35
CA LEU A 128 6.58 -23.05 17.50
C LEU A 128 5.41 -23.55 18.35
N ALA A 129 4.32 -24.00 17.72
CA ALA A 129 3.16 -24.53 18.42
C ALA A 129 3.49 -25.81 19.21
N TRP A 130 4.30 -26.70 18.65
CA TRP A 130 4.74 -27.91 19.37
C TRP A 130 5.77 -27.62 20.46
N LEU A 131 6.68 -26.69 20.23
CA LEU A 131 7.72 -26.32 21.19
C LEU A 131 7.17 -25.57 22.40
N MET A 132 6.22 -24.64 22.16
CA MET A 132 5.75 -23.72 23.19
C MET A 132 4.43 -24.14 23.87
N LEU A 133 3.67 -25.05 23.23
CA LEU A 133 2.38 -25.57 23.72
C LEU A 133 2.34 -27.11 23.75
N PRO A 134 3.32 -27.79 24.36
CA PRO A 134 3.35 -29.26 24.40
C PRO A 134 2.19 -29.86 25.17
N ASP A 135 1.73 -29.17 26.21
CA ASP A 135 0.66 -29.56 27.13
C ASP A 135 -0.75 -29.07 26.74
N GLN A 136 -0.87 -28.27 25.64
CA GLN A 136 -2.14 -27.65 25.23
C GLN A 136 -2.52 -28.04 23.78
N PRO A 137 -2.98 -29.27 23.55
CA PRO A 137 -3.22 -29.79 22.21
C PRO A 137 -4.30 -29.02 21.44
N THR A 138 -5.30 -28.43 22.11
CA THR A 138 -6.36 -27.65 21.49
C THR A 138 -5.84 -26.32 20.95
N TYR A 139 -5.08 -25.57 21.75
CA TYR A 139 -4.48 -24.30 21.33
C TYR A 139 -3.41 -24.51 20.26
N ARG A 140 -2.58 -25.55 20.42
CA ARG A 140 -1.59 -25.96 19.42
C ARG A 140 -2.22 -26.23 18.05
N THR A 141 -3.31 -26.99 18.01
CA THR A 141 -4.07 -27.28 16.78
C THR A 141 -4.62 -25.99 16.17
N GLY A 142 -5.19 -25.11 16.99
CA GLY A 142 -5.70 -23.81 16.52
C GLY A 142 -4.61 -22.94 15.90
N LEU A 143 -3.43 -22.85 16.52
CA LEU A 143 -2.29 -22.10 15.98
C LEU A 143 -1.75 -22.70 14.69
N ILE A 144 -1.71 -24.02 14.56
CA ILE A 144 -1.32 -24.67 13.30
C ILE A 144 -2.30 -24.28 12.19
N ILE A 145 -3.61 -24.28 12.45
CA ILE A 145 -4.65 -23.85 11.50
C ILE A 145 -4.43 -22.39 11.10
N VAL A 146 -4.13 -21.51 12.06
CA VAL A 146 -3.76 -20.10 11.79
C VAL A 146 -2.54 -20.02 10.90
N GLY A 147 -1.49 -20.79 11.18
CA GLY A 147 -0.26 -20.84 10.39
C GLY A 147 -0.44 -21.30 8.94
N LEU A 148 -1.53 -22.00 8.63
CA LEU A 148 -1.86 -22.41 7.26
C LEU A 148 -2.64 -21.36 6.47
N ALA A 149 -3.30 -20.43 7.15
CA ALA A 149 -4.13 -19.42 6.54
C ALA A 149 -3.31 -18.18 6.17
N ARG A 150 -3.19 -17.87 4.89
CA ARG A 150 -2.41 -16.72 4.39
C ARG A 150 -3.27 -15.47 4.27
N CYS A 151 -2.73 -14.32 4.69
CA CYS A 151 -3.45 -13.05 4.64
C CYS A 151 -3.80 -12.66 3.19
N ILE A 152 -5.04 -12.20 2.98
CA ILE A 152 -5.57 -11.77 1.68
C ILE A 152 -6.18 -10.36 1.70
N ALA A 153 -6.35 -9.77 2.86
CA ALA A 153 -7.00 -8.48 3.04
C ALA A 153 -6.10 -7.43 3.69
N MET A 154 -5.78 -7.64 4.97
CA MET A 154 -5.08 -6.64 5.78
C MET A 154 -3.63 -6.43 5.35
N VAL A 155 -3.02 -7.41 4.73
CA VAL A 155 -1.64 -7.31 4.22
C VAL A 155 -1.47 -6.16 3.21
N LEU A 156 -2.49 -5.84 2.43
CA LEU A 156 -2.44 -4.70 1.50
C LEU A 156 -2.30 -3.37 2.24
N ILE A 157 -2.97 -3.23 3.38
CA ILE A 157 -2.91 -2.02 4.23
C ILE A 157 -1.52 -1.89 4.86
N TRP A 158 -1.01 -2.97 5.45
CA TRP A 158 0.33 -2.97 6.06
C TRP A 158 1.42 -2.69 5.02
N ASN A 159 1.29 -3.29 3.83
CA ASN A 159 2.17 -3.04 2.70
C ASN A 159 2.16 -1.57 2.27
N GLU A 160 0.98 -0.97 2.18
CA GLU A 160 0.83 0.44 1.81
C GLU A 160 1.42 1.38 2.86
N LEU A 161 1.15 1.13 4.14
CA LEU A 161 1.73 1.89 5.25
C LEU A 161 3.25 1.80 5.29
N ALA A 162 3.81 0.65 4.93
CA ALA A 162 5.26 0.42 4.84
C ALA A 162 5.87 0.92 3.53
N CYS A 163 5.12 1.57 2.63
CA CYS A 163 5.57 1.95 1.29
C CYS A 163 6.09 0.76 0.47
N GLY A 164 5.43 -0.39 0.54
CA GLY A 164 5.74 -1.55 -0.29
C GLY A 164 5.15 -1.45 -1.70
N ASP A 165 5.54 -2.38 -2.57
CA ASP A 165 5.04 -2.48 -3.96
C ASP A 165 3.58 -2.96 -3.97
N ARG A 166 2.64 -2.07 -4.33
CA ARG A 166 1.20 -2.33 -4.33
C ARG A 166 0.79 -3.37 -5.38
N GLU A 167 1.41 -3.31 -6.56
CA GLU A 167 1.06 -4.22 -7.65
C GLU A 167 1.53 -5.64 -7.33
N ALA A 168 2.76 -5.77 -6.84
CA ALA A 168 3.28 -7.04 -6.39
C ALA A 168 2.46 -7.61 -5.23
N ALA A 169 2.08 -6.80 -4.24
CA ALA A 169 1.22 -7.23 -3.14
C ALA A 169 -0.13 -7.76 -3.63
N ALA A 170 -0.78 -7.05 -4.55
CA ALA A 170 -2.07 -7.47 -5.10
C ALA A 170 -1.99 -8.83 -5.82
N VAL A 171 -0.90 -9.08 -6.56
CA VAL A 171 -0.68 -10.36 -7.24
C VAL A 171 -0.36 -11.49 -6.26
N LEU A 172 0.48 -11.24 -5.26
CA LEU A 172 0.78 -12.23 -4.22
C LEU A 172 -0.48 -12.61 -3.43
N VAL A 173 -1.35 -11.63 -3.13
CA VAL A 173 -2.65 -11.86 -2.51
C VAL A 173 -3.57 -12.71 -3.39
N ALA A 174 -3.62 -12.43 -4.69
CA ALA A 174 -4.40 -13.21 -5.64
C ALA A 174 -3.92 -14.68 -5.68
N LEU A 175 -2.62 -14.89 -5.74
CA LEU A 175 -2.01 -16.21 -5.70
C LEU A 175 -2.31 -16.93 -4.38
N ASN A 176 -2.13 -16.24 -3.24
CA ASN A 176 -2.43 -16.80 -1.94
C ASN A 176 -3.91 -17.21 -1.83
N SER A 177 -4.83 -16.42 -2.39
CA SER A 177 -6.26 -16.76 -2.40
C SER A 177 -6.56 -18.06 -3.15
N LEU A 178 -5.95 -18.26 -4.33
CA LEU A 178 -6.11 -19.47 -5.12
C LEU A 178 -5.45 -20.68 -4.45
N PHE A 179 -4.19 -20.53 -4.04
CA PHE A 179 -3.46 -21.61 -3.36
C PHE A 179 -4.15 -22.03 -2.06
N GLN A 180 -4.71 -21.08 -1.32
CA GLN A 180 -5.37 -21.36 -0.04
C GLN A 180 -6.57 -22.30 -0.20
N ILE A 181 -7.38 -22.14 -1.25
CA ILE A 181 -8.50 -23.06 -1.51
C ILE A 181 -8.01 -24.50 -1.73
N LEU A 182 -6.92 -24.65 -2.48
CA LEU A 182 -6.38 -25.96 -2.85
C LEU A 182 -5.54 -26.56 -1.71
N MET A 183 -4.62 -25.79 -1.17
CA MET A 183 -3.57 -26.30 -0.28
C MET A 183 -3.98 -26.33 1.18
N PHE A 184 -4.91 -25.47 1.64
CA PHE A 184 -5.24 -25.36 3.05
C PHE A 184 -5.69 -26.70 3.65
N SER A 185 -6.58 -27.44 2.96
CA SER A 185 -7.10 -28.72 3.43
C SER A 185 -6.04 -29.82 3.39
N ILE A 186 -5.20 -29.83 2.35
CA ILE A 186 -4.11 -30.79 2.18
C ILE A 186 -3.06 -30.58 3.26
N LEU A 187 -2.59 -29.34 3.41
CA LEU A 187 -1.61 -28.99 4.43
C LEU A 187 -2.17 -29.14 5.84
N GLY A 188 -3.46 -28.80 6.05
CA GLY A 188 -4.15 -29.01 7.31
C GLY A 188 -4.13 -30.47 7.72
N TYR A 189 -4.49 -31.37 6.83
CA TYR A 189 -4.40 -32.80 7.10
C TYR A 189 -2.96 -33.26 7.32
N PHE A 190 -2.00 -32.78 6.51
CA PHE A 190 -0.58 -33.10 6.65
C PHE A 190 -0.01 -32.67 8.01
N TYR A 191 -0.17 -31.38 8.38
CA TYR A 191 0.41 -30.84 9.63
C TYR A 191 -0.31 -31.29 10.90
N LEU A 192 -1.61 -31.66 10.81
CA LEU A 192 -2.37 -32.07 11.98
C LEU A 192 -2.43 -33.59 12.17
N GLN A 193 -2.25 -34.38 11.11
CA GLN A 193 -2.39 -35.84 11.17
C GLN A 193 -1.13 -36.60 10.72
N VAL A 194 -0.55 -36.24 9.58
CA VAL A 194 0.54 -37.02 8.98
C VAL A 194 1.87 -36.72 9.65
N LEU A 195 2.27 -35.47 9.66
CA LEU A 195 3.57 -35.04 10.18
C LEU A 195 3.77 -35.39 11.68
N PRO A 196 2.80 -35.15 12.58
CA PRO A 196 2.94 -35.54 13.97
C PRO A 196 3.16 -37.04 14.13
N ARG A 197 2.46 -37.88 13.37
CA ARG A 197 2.65 -39.34 13.39
C ARG A 197 4.05 -39.76 12.94
N TRP A 198 4.58 -39.14 11.88
CA TRP A 198 5.94 -39.39 11.40
C TRP A 198 7.00 -39.02 12.43
N LEU A 199 6.73 -37.98 13.23
CA LEU A 199 7.63 -37.52 14.28
C LEU A 199 7.43 -38.23 15.61
N GLY A 200 6.54 -39.23 15.70
CA GLY A 200 6.23 -39.95 16.95
C GLY A 200 5.50 -39.07 17.98
N LEU A 201 4.88 -37.99 17.55
CA LEU A 201 4.16 -37.04 18.42
C LEU A 201 2.72 -37.53 18.64
N SER A 202 2.18 -37.36 19.85
CA SER A 202 0.84 -37.81 20.18
C SER A 202 -0.24 -36.96 19.49
N THR A 203 -1.01 -37.56 18.61
CA THR A 203 -2.22 -36.97 18.01
C THR A 203 -3.43 -37.35 18.86
N VAL A 204 -3.65 -36.67 19.99
CA VAL A 204 -4.72 -37.01 20.91
C VAL A 204 -6.08 -36.68 20.26
N GLY A 205 -6.86 -37.72 19.93
CA GLY A 205 -8.31 -37.63 19.71
C GLY A 205 -8.82 -36.83 18.50
N LEU A 206 -7.93 -36.38 17.59
CA LEU A 206 -8.33 -35.56 16.45
C LEU A 206 -8.67 -36.42 15.22
N HIS A 207 -9.93 -36.83 15.10
CA HIS A 207 -10.44 -37.42 13.88
C HIS A 207 -10.83 -36.32 12.87
N LEU A 208 -9.79 -35.71 12.22
CA LEU A 208 -10.01 -34.68 11.22
C LEU A 208 -10.26 -35.31 9.85
N SER A 209 -11.40 -35.04 9.28
CA SER A 209 -11.68 -35.36 7.90
C SER A 209 -11.21 -34.23 7.00
N ILE A 210 -10.36 -34.57 6.01
CA ILE A 210 -9.93 -33.61 4.97
C ILE A 210 -11.14 -33.01 4.24
N GLY A 211 -12.20 -33.79 4.05
CA GLY A 211 -13.46 -33.36 3.42
C GLY A 211 -14.15 -32.25 4.22
N ARG A 212 -14.20 -32.35 5.56
CA ARG A 212 -14.81 -31.30 6.40
C ARG A 212 -14.03 -29.99 6.34
N ILE A 213 -12.70 -30.06 6.38
CA ILE A 213 -11.85 -28.87 6.21
C ILE A 213 -12.09 -28.26 4.83
N ALA A 214 -12.06 -29.08 3.77
CA ALA A 214 -12.27 -28.65 2.39
C ALA A 214 -13.66 -28.01 2.19
N GLN A 215 -14.71 -28.59 2.75
CA GLN A 215 -16.05 -28.03 2.71
C GLN A 215 -16.12 -26.66 3.38
N THR A 216 -15.50 -26.51 4.55
CA THR A 216 -15.47 -25.22 5.27
C THR A 216 -14.72 -24.16 4.48
N VAL A 217 -13.56 -24.50 3.93
CA VAL A 217 -12.77 -23.60 3.09
C VAL A 217 -13.54 -23.22 1.82
N ALA A 218 -14.20 -24.17 1.18
CA ALA A 218 -15.02 -23.92 -0.01
C ALA A 218 -16.19 -22.95 0.28
N ILE A 219 -16.81 -23.05 1.44
CA ILE A 219 -17.91 -22.17 1.84
C ILE A 219 -17.39 -20.76 2.16
N PHE A 220 -16.41 -20.64 3.05
CA PHE A 220 -16.00 -19.33 3.59
C PHE A 220 -15.01 -18.57 2.69
N LEU A 221 -14.29 -19.24 1.81
CA LEU A 221 -13.38 -18.62 0.86
C LEU A 221 -13.81 -18.85 -0.59
N GLY A 222 -14.19 -20.07 -0.95
CA GLY A 222 -14.56 -20.42 -2.33
C GLY A 222 -15.80 -19.68 -2.82
N VAL A 223 -16.89 -19.65 -2.03
CA VAL A 223 -18.12 -18.93 -2.41
C VAL A 223 -17.87 -17.43 -2.61
N PRO A 224 -17.25 -16.68 -1.67
CA PRO A 224 -16.93 -15.27 -1.89
C PRO A 224 -15.96 -15.03 -3.06
N LEU A 225 -15.02 -15.94 -3.29
CA LEU A 225 -14.08 -15.83 -4.41
C LEU A 225 -14.80 -15.94 -5.76
N VAL A 226 -15.66 -16.96 -5.92
CA VAL A 226 -16.44 -17.13 -7.14
C VAL A 226 -17.40 -15.96 -7.33
N ALA A 227 -18.09 -15.54 -6.27
CA ALA A 227 -18.98 -14.38 -6.32
C ALA A 227 -18.22 -13.10 -6.72
N GLY A 228 -17.07 -12.82 -6.12
CA GLY A 228 -16.24 -11.66 -6.45
C GLY A 228 -15.71 -11.70 -7.88
N PHE A 229 -15.22 -12.87 -8.32
CA PHE A 229 -14.79 -13.10 -9.69
C PHE A 229 -15.91 -12.88 -10.71
N LEU A 230 -17.09 -13.49 -10.49
CA LEU A 230 -18.25 -13.34 -11.37
C LEU A 230 -18.75 -11.89 -11.42
N THR A 231 -18.85 -11.23 -10.27
CA THR A 231 -19.25 -9.81 -10.20
C THR A 231 -18.30 -8.94 -11.05
N ARG A 232 -17.00 -9.14 -10.89
CA ARG A 232 -16.00 -8.43 -11.67
C ARG A 232 -16.11 -8.75 -13.16
N ALA A 233 -16.14 -10.02 -13.53
CA ALA A 233 -16.19 -10.46 -14.92
C ALA A 233 -17.46 -9.95 -15.65
N ILE A 234 -18.62 -10.01 -14.98
CA ILE A 234 -19.88 -9.52 -15.53
C ILE A 234 -19.88 -8.00 -15.65
N ALA A 235 -19.45 -7.29 -14.60
CA ALA A 235 -19.43 -5.83 -14.59
C ALA A 235 -18.44 -5.25 -15.61
N GLU A 236 -17.23 -5.83 -15.72
CA GLU A 236 -16.22 -5.41 -16.71
C GLU A 236 -16.69 -5.67 -18.15
N ARG A 237 -17.40 -6.79 -18.39
CA ARG A 237 -17.98 -7.07 -19.72
C ARG A 237 -19.15 -6.14 -20.07
N ALA A 238 -19.97 -5.77 -19.08
CA ALA A 238 -21.18 -4.99 -19.31
C ALA A 238 -20.90 -3.48 -19.48
N ARG A 239 -19.96 -2.92 -18.70
CA ARG A 239 -19.74 -1.47 -18.63
C ARG A 239 -18.28 -1.06 -18.67
N GLY A 240 -17.36 -1.99 -18.88
CA GLY A 240 -15.93 -1.75 -18.93
C GLY A 240 -15.23 -1.73 -17.57
N ARG A 241 -13.91 -1.87 -17.61
CA ARG A 241 -13.05 -1.97 -16.43
C ARG A 241 -13.01 -0.69 -15.61
N GLU A 242 -12.92 0.47 -16.28
CA GLU A 242 -12.87 1.78 -15.60
C GLU A 242 -14.13 2.03 -14.77
N TRP A 243 -15.31 1.74 -15.35
CA TRP A 243 -16.57 1.86 -14.61
C TRP A 243 -16.61 0.97 -13.36
N TYR A 244 -16.08 -0.26 -13.46
CA TYR A 244 -16.04 -1.16 -12.31
C TYR A 244 -15.10 -0.63 -11.21
N GLU A 245 -13.89 -0.20 -11.60
CA GLU A 245 -12.86 0.29 -10.66
C GLU A 245 -13.24 1.63 -10.03
N GLU A 246 -13.89 2.53 -10.76
CA GLU A 246 -14.26 3.86 -10.27
C GLU A 246 -15.61 3.94 -9.53
N LYS A 247 -16.58 3.12 -9.92
CA LYS A 247 -17.95 3.22 -9.39
C LYS A 247 -18.36 2.06 -8.49
N VAL A 248 -17.94 0.84 -8.79
CA VAL A 248 -18.35 -0.36 -8.04
C VAL A 248 -17.42 -0.62 -6.87
N LEU A 249 -16.11 -0.69 -7.10
CA LEU A 249 -15.15 -0.99 -6.04
C LEU A 249 -15.17 0.01 -4.87
N PRO A 250 -15.26 1.33 -5.08
CA PRO A 250 -15.34 2.27 -3.96
C PRO A 250 -16.60 2.11 -3.10
N ARG A 251 -17.70 1.61 -3.70
CA ARG A 251 -18.95 1.33 -2.96
C ARG A 251 -18.88 0.00 -2.21
N LEU A 252 -18.14 -0.99 -2.73
CA LEU A 252 -17.95 -2.27 -2.07
C LEU A 252 -16.89 -2.24 -0.96
N ALA A 253 -15.86 -1.41 -1.11
CA ALA A 253 -14.74 -1.34 -0.18
C ALA A 253 -15.13 -1.17 1.29
N PRO A 254 -16.08 -0.28 1.67
CA PRO A 254 -16.47 -0.08 3.07
C PRO A 254 -17.08 -1.33 3.71
N PHE A 255 -17.75 -2.20 2.92
CA PHE A 255 -18.37 -3.42 3.45
C PHE A 255 -17.33 -4.43 3.96
N ALA A 256 -16.12 -4.45 3.39
CA ALA A 256 -15.04 -5.29 3.92
C ALA A 256 -14.69 -4.88 5.36
N LEU A 257 -14.57 -3.59 5.61
CA LEU A 257 -14.29 -3.06 6.95
C LEU A 257 -15.47 -3.27 7.91
N TYR A 258 -16.69 -2.96 7.48
CA TYR A 258 -17.87 -3.16 8.33
C TYR A 258 -18.06 -4.63 8.68
N GLY A 259 -17.87 -5.54 7.71
CA GLY A 259 -17.88 -6.98 7.92
C GLY A 259 -16.79 -7.43 8.89
N LEU A 260 -15.57 -6.88 8.77
CA LEU A 260 -14.46 -7.15 9.69
C LEU A 260 -14.80 -6.71 11.12
N LEU A 261 -15.19 -5.46 11.32
CA LEU A 261 -15.50 -4.92 12.65
C LEU A 261 -16.69 -5.66 13.28
N TYR A 262 -17.73 -5.91 12.49
CA TYR A 262 -18.89 -6.69 12.93
C TYR A 262 -18.47 -8.10 13.38
N THR A 263 -17.68 -8.80 12.56
CA THR A 263 -17.21 -10.15 12.86
C THR A 263 -16.36 -10.16 14.14
N ILE A 264 -15.48 -9.18 14.30
CA ILE A 264 -14.67 -9.02 15.52
C ILE A 264 -15.58 -8.82 16.74
N VAL A 265 -16.56 -7.92 16.69
CA VAL A 265 -17.51 -7.69 17.81
C VAL A 265 -18.21 -9.00 18.18
N ILE A 266 -18.76 -9.72 17.21
CA ILE A 266 -19.48 -10.98 17.49
C ILE A 266 -18.54 -12.05 18.08
N LEU A 267 -17.34 -12.23 17.52
CA LEU A 267 -16.39 -13.23 17.99
C LEU A 267 -15.92 -12.91 19.42
N PHE A 268 -15.61 -11.65 19.69
CA PHE A 268 -15.22 -11.22 21.04
C PHE A 268 -16.39 -11.19 22.03
N ALA A 269 -17.63 -11.01 21.56
CA ALA A 269 -18.80 -11.18 22.41
C ALA A 269 -19.01 -12.65 22.81
N LEU A 270 -18.76 -13.59 21.89
CA LEU A 270 -18.89 -15.02 22.17
C LEU A 270 -17.77 -15.59 23.05
N GLN A 271 -16.54 -15.09 22.88
CA GLN A 271 -15.34 -15.61 23.56
C GLN A 271 -14.82 -14.68 24.67
N GLY A 272 -15.40 -13.49 24.84
CA GLY A 272 -14.93 -12.47 25.75
C GLY A 272 -14.86 -12.92 27.21
N HIS A 273 -15.78 -13.75 27.66
CA HIS A 273 -15.73 -14.35 28.99
C HIS A 273 -14.45 -15.19 29.16
N THR A 274 -14.18 -16.11 28.23
CA THR A 274 -12.98 -16.97 28.28
C THR A 274 -11.70 -16.14 28.24
N ILE A 275 -11.62 -15.15 27.34
CA ILE A 275 -10.45 -14.25 27.22
C ILE A 275 -10.15 -13.51 28.51
N THR A 276 -11.19 -13.06 29.21
CA THR A 276 -11.03 -12.24 30.43
C THR A 276 -10.88 -13.04 31.73
N THR A 277 -11.39 -14.29 31.77
CA THR A 277 -11.27 -15.17 32.91
C THR A 277 -9.99 -15.99 32.89
N HIS A 278 -9.42 -16.24 31.69
CA HIS A 278 -8.21 -17.05 31.53
C HIS A 278 -7.11 -16.26 30.78
N PRO A 279 -6.61 -15.14 31.34
CA PRO A 279 -5.61 -14.31 30.66
C PRO A 279 -4.27 -15.05 30.47
N GLY A 280 -3.99 -16.04 31.31
CA GLY A 280 -2.82 -16.92 31.17
C GLY A 280 -2.85 -17.74 29.88
N ASP A 281 -4.01 -18.23 29.47
CA ASP A 281 -4.17 -18.99 28.23
C ASP A 281 -4.00 -18.08 27.00
N VAL A 282 -4.52 -16.86 27.09
CA VAL A 282 -4.32 -15.84 26.05
C VAL A 282 -2.82 -15.53 25.89
N ALA A 283 -2.10 -15.34 26.98
CA ALA A 283 -0.65 -15.10 26.95
C ALA A 283 0.12 -16.30 26.37
N ARG A 284 -0.28 -17.52 26.69
CA ARG A 284 0.32 -18.75 26.14
C ARG A 284 0.11 -18.88 24.64
N ILE A 285 -1.06 -18.50 24.11
CA ILE A 285 -1.35 -18.46 22.67
C ILE A 285 -0.58 -17.31 21.99
N ALA A 286 -0.45 -16.17 22.67
CA ALA A 286 0.22 -14.99 22.13
C ALA A 286 1.73 -15.19 21.89
N LEU A 287 2.42 -15.91 22.77
CA LEU A 287 3.88 -16.09 22.66
C LEU A 287 4.33 -16.77 21.36
N PRO A 288 3.77 -17.93 20.93
CA PRO A 288 4.09 -18.53 19.64
C PRO A 288 3.77 -17.61 18.46
N LEU A 289 2.66 -16.83 18.53
CA LEU A 289 2.29 -15.88 17.48
C LEU A 289 3.30 -14.74 17.37
N LEU A 290 3.73 -14.17 18.49
CA LEU A 290 4.77 -13.12 18.51
C LEU A 290 6.08 -13.63 17.91
N ALA A 291 6.50 -14.83 18.31
CA ALA A 291 7.70 -15.48 17.77
C ALA A 291 7.54 -15.74 16.25
N TYR A 292 6.36 -16.19 15.83
CA TYR A 292 6.04 -16.43 14.42
C TYR A 292 6.14 -15.14 13.58
N PHE A 293 5.51 -14.05 14.01
CA PHE A 293 5.58 -12.78 13.31
C PHE A 293 7.01 -12.26 13.19
N ALA A 294 7.79 -12.37 14.30
CA ALA A 294 9.19 -11.97 14.29
C ALA A 294 10.00 -12.82 13.29
N VAL A 295 9.94 -14.14 13.39
CA VAL A 295 10.70 -15.05 12.52
C VAL A 295 10.33 -14.85 11.05
N MET A 296 9.04 -14.82 10.76
CA MET A 296 8.56 -14.72 9.38
C MET A 296 8.86 -13.36 8.77
N TRP A 297 8.63 -12.28 9.50
CA TRP A 297 8.86 -10.94 8.97
C TRP A 297 10.36 -10.66 8.79
N PHE A 298 11.17 -10.83 9.83
CA PHE A 298 12.60 -10.56 9.75
C PHE A 298 13.30 -11.54 8.79
N GLY A 299 12.97 -12.82 8.84
CA GLY A 299 13.51 -13.83 7.93
C GLY A 299 13.22 -13.49 6.46
N SER A 300 11.98 -13.13 6.15
CA SER A 300 11.58 -12.74 4.79
C SER A 300 12.18 -11.41 4.35
N PHE A 301 12.31 -10.43 5.27
CA PHE A 301 12.94 -9.15 4.99
C PHE A 301 14.44 -9.31 4.66
N TYR A 302 15.18 -10.09 5.46
CA TYR A 302 16.59 -10.36 5.20
C TYR A 302 16.79 -11.21 3.95
N LEU A 303 15.91 -12.19 3.68
CA LEU A 303 15.92 -12.96 2.44
C LEU A 303 15.72 -12.04 1.23
N GLY A 304 14.68 -11.19 1.24
CA GLY A 304 14.39 -10.27 0.14
C GLY A 304 15.57 -9.34 -0.16
N ARG A 305 16.21 -8.82 0.90
CA ARG A 305 17.44 -8.04 0.78
C ARG A 305 18.59 -8.86 0.20
N GLY A 306 18.78 -10.08 0.67
CA GLY A 306 19.88 -10.97 0.24
C GLY A 306 19.79 -11.38 -1.24
N ILE A 307 18.56 -11.55 -1.76
CA ILE A 307 18.35 -11.87 -3.18
C ILE A 307 18.29 -10.61 -4.08
N GLY A 308 18.55 -9.43 -3.50
CA GLY A 308 18.67 -8.17 -4.24
C GLY A 308 17.34 -7.52 -4.61
N LEU A 309 16.26 -7.77 -3.88
CA LEU A 309 15.01 -7.03 -4.05
C LEU A 309 15.18 -5.61 -3.51
N GLY A 310 14.65 -4.62 -4.22
CA GLY A 310 14.51 -3.25 -3.72
C GLY A 310 13.64 -3.22 -2.45
N TYR A 311 13.69 -2.10 -1.70
CA TYR A 311 12.95 -1.94 -0.45
C TYR A 311 11.47 -2.29 -0.58
N GLU A 312 10.79 -1.74 -1.59
CA GLU A 312 9.35 -1.89 -1.79
C GLU A 312 8.95 -3.36 -1.90
N ARG A 313 9.65 -4.13 -2.74
CA ARG A 313 9.41 -5.57 -2.92
C ARG A 313 9.84 -6.39 -1.71
N THR A 314 10.91 -5.99 -1.03
CA THR A 314 11.35 -6.63 0.22
C THR A 314 10.32 -6.45 1.33
N ALA A 315 9.77 -5.25 1.50
CA ALA A 315 8.69 -4.98 2.44
C ALA A 315 7.43 -5.80 2.09
N THR A 316 7.05 -5.81 0.80
CA THR A 316 5.92 -6.61 0.31
C THR A 316 6.10 -8.10 0.62
N LEU A 317 7.28 -8.66 0.37
CA LEU A 317 7.59 -10.06 0.67
C LEU A 317 7.48 -10.34 2.17
N ALA A 318 8.01 -9.45 3.02
CA ALA A 318 8.00 -9.62 4.46
C ALA A 318 6.59 -9.56 5.06
N PHE A 319 5.76 -8.59 4.65
CA PHE A 319 4.39 -8.49 5.14
C PHE A 319 3.48 -9.60 4.61
N THR A 320 3.64 -10.03 3.35
CA THR A 320 2.88 -11.16 2.80
C THR A 320 3.25 -12.49 3.45
N ALA A 321 4.50 -12.68 3.81
CA ALA A 321 4.95 -13.91 4.48
C ALA A 321 4.56 -13.95 5.97
N ALA A 322 4.53 -12.82 6.66
CA ALA A 322 4.18 -12.75 8.07
C ALA A 322 2.67 -12.77 8.33
N GLY A 323 1.85 -12.14 7.47
CA GLY A 323 0.41 -12.00 7.70
C GLY A 323 -0.36 -13.31 7.56
N ASN A 324 -1.33 -13.52 8.45
CA ASN A 324 -2.23 -14.66 8.45
C ASN A 324 -3.68 -14.23 8.16
N ASN A 325 -4.49 -15.17 7.70
CA ASN A 325 -5.93 -14.98 7.54
C ASN A 325 -6.64 -15.60 8.75
N PHE A 326 -6.72 -14.83 9.82
CA PHE A 326 -7.36 -15.30 11.04
C PHE A 326 -8.83 -15.59 10.85
N GLU A 327 -9.49 -14.86 9.98
CA GLU A 327 -10.91 -15.00 9.70
C GLU A 327 -11.22 -16.38 9.11
N LEU A 328 -10.42 -16.81 8.13
CA LEU A 328 -10.55 -18.17 7.60
C LEU A 328 -10.15 -19.22 8.64
N ALA A 329 -9.07 -18.98 9.38
CA ALA A 329 -8.62 -19.89 10.42
C ALA A 329 -9.69 -20.08 11.50
N ILE A 330 -10.34 -18.99 11.94
CA ILE A 330 -11.46 -19.02 12.88
C ILE A 330 -12.65 -19.76 12.27
N ALA A 331 -13.01 -19.45 11.02
CA ALA A 331 -14.12 -20.11 10.35
C ALA A 331 -13.92 -21.62 10.26
N VAL A 332 -12.69 -22.06 9.93
CA VAL A 332 -12.35 -23.50 9.90
C VAL A 332 -12.33 -24.09 11.30
N ALA A 333 -11.75 -23.42 12.29
CA ALA A 333 -11.73 -23.90 13.67
C ALA A 333 -13.14 -24.04 14.23
N ILE A 334 -14.02 -23.05 14.02
CA ILE A 334 -15.43 -23.11 14.45
C ILE A 334 -16.19 -24.20 13.69
N GLY A 335 -16.04 -24.29 12.38
CA GLY A 335 -16.76 -25.26 11.54
C GLY A 335 -16.36 -26.71 11.79
N VAL A 336 -15.14 -26.95 12.27
CA VAL A 336 -14.61 -28.28 12.56
C VAL A 336 -14.76 -28.66 14.04
N PHE A 337 -14.48 -27.72 14.96
CA PHE A 337 -14.40 -28.00 16.41
C PHE A 337 -15.48 -27.32 17.25
N GLY A 338 -16.24 -26.40 16.67
CA GLY A 338 -17.26 -25.60 17.35
C GLY A 338 -16.75 -24.26 17.90
N VAL A 339 -17.67 -23.33 18.14
CA VAL A 339 -17.39 -21.94 18.52
C VAL A 339 -16.72 -21.79 19.89
N THR A 340 -16.97 -22.71 20.83
CA THR A 340 -16.41 -22.67 22.19
C THR A 340 -15.11 -23.46 22.33
N SER A 341 -14.57 -23.98 21.22
CA SER A 341 -13.36 -24.79 21.24
C SER A 341 -12.11 -23.95 21.52
N GLY A 342 -11.10 -24.57 22.14
CA GLY A 342 -9.79 -23.94 22.31
C GLY A 342 -9.11 -23.61 20.99
N GLN A 343 -9.40 -24.35 19.92
CA GLN A 343 -8.94 -24.08 18.58
C GLN A 343 -9.51 -22.77 18.03
N ALA A 344 -10.81 -22.52 18.25
CA ALA A 344 -11.43 -21.26 17.89
C ALA A 344 -10.89 -20.09 18.71
N LEU A 345 -10.64 -20.30 20.02
CA LEU A 345 -10.02 -19.29 20.89
C LEU A 345 -8.63 -18.87 20.37
N ALA A 346 -7.79 -19.82 19.97
CA ALA A 346 -6.47 -19.53 19.41
C ALA A 346 -6.58 -18.64 18.14
N GLY A 347 -7.58 -18.89 17.31
CA GLY A 347 -7.88 -18.02 16.15
C GLY A 347 -8.31 -16.61 16.56
N VAL A 348 -9.21 -16.49 17.55
CA VAL A 348 -9.73 -15.17 18.02
C VAL A 348 -8.66 -14.33 18.71
N VAL A 349 -7.72 -14.94 19.41
CA VAL A 349 -6.55 -14.24 20.01
C VAL A 349 -5.64 -13.69 18.92
N GLY A 350 -5.63 -14.30 17.73
CA GLY A 350 -4.76 -13.91 16.62
C GLY A 350 -4.80 -12.43 16.26
N PRO A 351 -5.95 -11.86 15.88
CA PRO A 351 -6.07 -10.43 15.55
C PRO A 351 -5.66 -9.50 16.70
N LEU A 352 -5.88 -9.91 17.97
CA LEU A 352 -5.44 -9.15 19.14
C LEU A 352 -3.93 -8.94 19.15
N ILE A 353 -3.18 -9.93 18.69
CA ILE A 353 -1.71 -9.89 18.65
C ILE A 353 -1.21 -9.35 17.30
N GLU A 354 -1.80 -9.79 16.18
CA GLU A 354 -1.35 -9.41 14.83
C GLU A 354 -1.35 -7.90 14.64
N VAL A 355 -2.46 -7.23 14.95
CA VAL A 355 -2.62 -5.82 14.65
C VAL A 355 -1.57 -4.93 15.32
N PRO A 356 -1.33 -5.00 16.64
CA PRO A 356 -0.27 -4.22 17.27
C PRO A 356 1.13 -4.58 16.76
N VAL A 357 1.39 -5.85 16.49
CA VAL A 357 2.70 -6.33 16.02
C VAL A 357 2.97 -5.85 14.61
N LEU A 358 2.02 -5.98 13.67
CA LEU A 358 2.23 -5.55 12.29
C LEU A 358 2.31 -4.02 12.18
N VAL A 359 1.59 -3.26 13.02
CA VAL A 359 1.79 -1.81 13.14
C VAL A 359 3.21 -1.50 13.58
N ALA A 360 3.73 -2.17 14.62
CA ALA A 360 5.11 -1.99 15.05
C ALA A 360 6.11 -2.36 13.93
N LEU A 361 5.86 -3.43 13.21
CA LEU A 361 6.69 -3.87 12.07
C LEU A 361 6.64 -2.89 10.89
N VAL A 362 5.55 -2.13 10.69
CA VAL A 362 5.53 -1.01 9.73
C VAL A 362 6.57 0.05 10.11
N TYR A 363 6.64 0.45 11.39
CA TYR A 363 7.66 1.40 11.84
C TYR A 363 9.07 0.83 11.70
N VAL A 364 9.25 -0.47 11.98
CA VAL A 364 10.54 -1.16 11.76
C VAL A 364 10.90 -1.18 10.30
N ALA A 365 9.95 -1.43 9.39
CA ALA A 365 10.16 -1.41 7.94
C ALA A 365 10.60 -0.02 7.47
N LEU A 366 9.93 1.05 7.90
CA LEU A 366 10.28 2.42 7.56
C LEU A 366 11.64 2.83 8.13
N TRP A 367 12.00 2.38 9.33
CA TRP A 367 13.34 2.54 9.88
C TRP A 367 14.37 1.79 9.05
N ALA A 368 14.10 0.52 8.68
CA ALA A 368 14.98 -0.30 7.85
C ALA A 368 15.16 0.30 6.44
N ARG A 369 14.13 0.94 5.87
CA ARG A 369 14.23 1.70 4.62
C ARG A 369 15.32 2.75 4.72
N ARG A 370 15.27 3.59 5.76
CA ARG A 370 16.28 4.66 5.97
C ARG A 370 17.67 4.11 6.23
N ARG A 371 17.79 2.99 6.94
CA ARG A 371 19.06 2.41 7.39
C ARG A 371 19.76 1.56 6.34
N TYR A 372 18.99 0.74 5.59
CA TYR A 372 19.54 -0.26 4.69
C TYR A 372 19.34 0.04 3.20
N TYR A 373 18.43 0.96 2.90
CA TYR A 373 18.14 1.44 1.56
C TYR A 373 18.17 2.98 1.55
N PRO A 374 19.27 3.61 2.00
CA PRO A 374 19.36 5.06 1.98
C PRO A 374 19.17 5.52 0.54
N PRO A 375 18.48 6.66 0.32
CA PRO A 375 18.54 7.30 -0.98
C PRO A 375 20.01 7.51 -1.32
N PRO A 376 20.42 7.34 -2.58
CA PRO A 376 21.78 7.70 -2.97
C PRO A 376 22.04 9.11 -2.46
N ALA A 377 23.24 9.31 -1.95
CA ALA A 377 23.67 10.64 -1.54
C ALA A 377 23.34 11.59 -2.69
N ALA A 378 22.63 12.68 -2.39
CA ALA A 378 22.41 13.74 -3.37
C ALA A 378 23.75 14.01 -4.07
N PRO A 379 23.80 14.13 -5.41
CA PRO A 379 25.04 14.46 -6.08
C PRO A 379 25.66 15.61 -5.30
N ARG A 380 26.90 15.46 -4.85
CA ARG A 380 27.62 16.51 -4.13
C ARG A 380 27.53 17.75 -4.98
N GLU A 381 26.86 18.80 -4.49
CA GLU A 381 26.93 20.10 -5.10
C GLU A 381 28.41 20.42 -5.30
N GLY A 382 28.83 20.52 -6.56
CA GLY A 382 30.17 21.03 -6.89
C GLY A 382 31.27 19.98 -7.08
N ALA A 383 31.05 18.86 -7.77
CA ALA A 383 32.15 18.19 -8.47
C ALA A 383 32.20 18.70 -9.93
N PRO A 384 33.07 19.63 -10.28
CA PRO A 384 33.30 19.95 -11.68
C PRO A 384 34.17 18.84 -12.27
N GLY A 385 33.59 17.96 -13.11
CA GLY A 385 34.43 16.92 -13.72
C GLY A 385 33.80 15.77 -14.49
N SER A 386 32.51 15.76 -14.77
CA SER A 386 31.97 14.95 -15.88
C SER A 386 31.19 15.88 -16.80
N GLY A 387 31.66 16.01 -18.05
CA GLY A 387 31.05 16.90 -19.05
C GLY A 387 29.67 16.40 -19.56
N GLU A 388 28.96 15.62 -18.79
CA GLU A 388 27.61 15.14 -19.08
C GLU A 388 26.57 16.14 -18.57
N LYS A 389 25.64 16.48 -19.45
CA LYS A 389 24.52 17.39 -19.14
C LYS A 389 23.55 16.67 -18.18
N PRO A 390 23.02 17.34 -17.14
CA PRO A 390 21.99 16.74 -16.31
C PRO A 390 20.75 16.40 -17.12
N VAL A 391 20.16 15.24 -16.89
CA VAL A 391 18.98 14.73 -17.57
C VAL A 391 17.74 14.91 -16.68
N VAL A 392 16.74 15.65 -17.16
CA VAL A 392 15.46 15.87 -16.46
C VAL A 392 14.34 15.14 -17.20
N LEU A 393 13.58 14.31 -16.48
CA LEU A 393 12.43 13.59 -17.01
C LEU A 393 11.13 14.09 -16.38
N PHE A 394 10.24 14.65 -17.20
CA PHE A 394 8.89 15.05 -16.80
C PHE A 394 7.88 13.94 -17.05
N LEU A 395 7.11 13.59 -16.01
CA LEU A 395 6.12 12.52 -16.06
C LEU A 395 4.71 13.03 -15.74
N CYS A 396 3.74 12.60 -16.54
CA CYS A 396 2.32 12.70 -16.23
C CYS A 396 1.58 11.44 -16.75
N ILE A 397 0.26 11.35 -16.62
CA ILE A 397 -0.47 10.16 -17.08
C ILE A 397 -0.40 10.06 -18.62
N HIS A 398 -0.81 11.10 -19.35
CA HIS A 398 -1.04 11.02 -20.80
C HIS A 398 0.11 11.55 -21.66
N ASN A 399 1.10 12.23 -21.09
CA ASN A 399 2.18 12.94 -21.83
C ASN A 399 1.66 13.85 -22.96
N SER A 400 0.46 14.39 -22.81
CA SER A 400 -0.19 15.22 -23.82
C SER A 400 -0.30 16.70 -23.46
N GLY A 401 -0.14 17.05 -22.16
CA GLY A 401 -0.32 18.41 -21.66
C GLY A 401 0.79 18.83 -20.69
N ARG A 402 0.67 18.49 -19.41
CA ARG A 402 1.53 18.97 -18.31
C ARG A 402 3.01 18.69 -18.53
N SER A 403 3.40 17.43 -18.70
CA SER A 403 4.80 17.03 -18.88
C SER A 403 5.38 17.50 -20.21
N LEU A 404 4.55 17.61 -21.24
CA LEU A 404 4.92 18.22 -22.51
C LEU A 404 5.27 19.71 -22.34
N ALA A 405 4.38 20.48 -21.71
CA ALA A 405 4.62 21.91 -21.48
C ALA A 405 5.90 22.14 -20.68
N ALA A 406 6.13 21.35 -19.63
CA ALA A 406 7.34 21.44 -18.83
C ALA A 406 8.60 21.11 -19.64
N LYS A 407 8.55 20.08 -20.50
CA LYS A 407 9.67 19.72 -21.40
C LYS A 407 10.03 20.87 -22.32
N VAL A 408 9.06 21.33 -23.09
CA VAL A 408 9.28 22.39 -24.11
C VAL A 408 9.80 23.68 -23.47
N LEU A 409 9.26 24.08 -22.31
CA LEU A 409 9.71 25.26 -21.57
C LEU A 409 11.14 25.08 -21.06
N LEU A 410 11.47 23.92 -20.46
CA LEU A 410 12.82 23.69 -19.93
C LEU A 410 13.85 23.61 -21.06
N GLU A 411 13.57 22.97 -22.18
CA GLU A 411 14.44 22.95 -23.36
C GLU A 411 14.72 24.35 -23.89
N HIS A 412 13.68 25.18 -23.98
CA HIS A 412 13.82 26.57 -24.42
C HIS A 412 14.75 27.38 -23.50
N TYR A 413 14.59 27.29 -22.18
CA TYR A 413 15.43 28.06 -21.24
C TYR A 413 16.80 27.46 -21.01
N ALA A 414 16.92 26.14 -21.05
CA ALA A 414 18.18 25.45 -20.81
C ALA A 414 19.20 25.68 -21.94
N ARG A 415 18.75 25.94 -23.17
CA ARG A 415 19.62 26.18 -24.36
C ARG A 415 20.72 25.12 -24.47
N GLY A 416 20.34 23.85 -24.30
CA GLY A 416 21.25 22.71 -24.40
C GLY A 416 22.14 22.46 -23.17
N ARG A 417 21.99 23.18 -22.07
CA ARG A 417 22.70 22.94 -20.80
C ARG A 417 22.14 21.74 -20.01
N VAL A 418 20.90 21.36 -20.27
CA VAL A 418 20.18 20.24 -19.63
C VAL A 418 19.61 19.38 -20.74
N GLU A 419 19.67 18.08 -20.63
CA GLU A 419 18.90 17.15 -21.47
C GLU A 419 17.51 16.97 -20.86
N VAL A 420 16.47 17.13 -21.67
CA VAL A 420 15.09 17.11 -21.18
C VAL A 420 14.31 16.00 -21.87
N ARG A 421 13.63 15.18 -21.08
CA ARG A 421 12.74 14.13 -21.56
C ARG A 421 11.34 14.29 -20.98
N SER A 422 10.33 13.76 -21.68
CA SER A 422 8.98 13.65 -21.15
C SER A 422 8.35 12.32 -21.54
N ALA A 423 7.55 11.74 -20.63
CA ALA A 423 6.84 10.49 -20.89
C ALA A 423 5.51 10.42 -20.10
N GLY A 424 4.67 9.44 -20.43
CA GLY A 424 3.41 9.15 -19.74
C GLY A 424 3.29 7.68 -19.35
N SER A 425 2.63 7.41 -18.22
CA SER A 425 2.32 6.05 -17.78
C SER A 425 1.27 5.38 -18.69
N ALA A 426 0.33 6.18 -19.24
CA ALA A 426 -0.68 5.78 -20.22
C ALA A 426 -0.81 6.88 -21.30
N PRO A 427 0.14 6.92 -22.27
CA PRO A 427 0.21 8.02 -23.23
C PRO A 427 -1.07 8.15 -24.06
N GLY A 428 -1.51 9.40 -24.26
CA GLY A 428 -2.62 9.73 -25.14
C GLY A 428 -2.28 9.53 -26.62
N HIS A 429 -3.29 9.63 -27.47
CA HIS A 429 -3.08 9.53 -28.93
C HIS A 429 -2.61 10.85 -29.54
N GLN A 430 -2.95 11.99 -28.95
CA GLN A 430 -2.68 13.33 -29.47
C GLN A 430 -2.28 14.28 -28.35
N LEU A 431 -1.56 15.35 -28.71
CA LEU A 431 -1.26 16.45 -27.81
C LEU A 431 -2.54 17.21 -27.45
N ASN A 432 -2.59 17.79 -26.25
CA ASN A 432 -3.69 18.66 -25.82
C ASN A 432 -3.68 19.95 -26.66
N PRO A 433 -4.72 20.21 -27.49
CA PRO A 433 -4.71 21.35 -28.43
C PRO A 433 -4.66 22.70 -27.71
N SER A 434 -5.28 22.85 -26.52
CA SER A 434 -5.24 24.09 -25.75
C SER A 434 -3.83 24.36 -25.19
N VAL A 435 -3.10 23.33 -24.77
CA VAL A 435 -1.69 23.47 -24.34
C VAL A 435 -0.79 23.84 -25.50
N VAL A 436 -0.95 23.19 -26.65
CA VAL A 436 -0.21 23.51 -27.89
C VAL A 436 -0.46 24.96 -28.30
N ALA A 437 -1.71 25.43 -28.26
CA ALA A 437 -2.05 26.82 -28.60
C ALA A 437 -1.31 27.81 -27.65
N VAL A 438 -1.33 27.59 -26.33
CA VAL A 438 -0.65 28.46 -25.37
C VAL A 438 0.88 28.46 -25.56
N LEU A 439 1.49 27.30 -25.86
CA LEU A 439 2.93 27.23 -26.12
C LEU A 439 3.29 27.97 -27.41
N ARG A 440 2.44 27.84 -28.46
CA ARG A 440 2.63 28.58 -29.73
C ARG A 440 2.48 30.09 -29.54
N GLU A 441 1.53 30.57 -28.74
CA GLU A 441 1.40 31.99 -28.37
C GLU A 441 2.70 32.54 -27.73
N ARG A 442 3.48 31.69 -27.09
CA ARG A 442 4.77 32.02 -26.48
C ARG A 442 5.97 31.85 -27.42
N GLY A 443 5.73 31.54 -28.72
CA GLY A 443 6.76 31.32 -29.70
C GLY A 443 7.49 29.99 -29.60
N LEU A 444 6.91 29.00 -28.87
CA LEU A 444 7.49 27.68 -28.68
C LEU A 444 6.92 26.69 -29.70
N ASP A 445 7.82 25.98 -30.40
CA ASP A 445 7.44 24.97 -31.38
C ASP A 445 7.18 23.61 -30.69
N THR A 446 6.10 22.96 -31.11
CA THR A 446 5.69 21.65 -30.64
C THR A 446 5.46 20.66 -31.78
N SER A 447 5.91 20.98 -32.99
CA SER A 447 5.60 20.21 -34.21
C SER A 447 6.21 18.80 -34.20
N GLU A 448 7.35 18.62 -33.55
CA GLU A 448 8.02 17.31 -33.44
C GLU A 448 7.58 16.52 -32.20
N GLU A 449 6.74 17.11 -31.35
CA GLU A 449 6.34 16.49 -30.12
C GLU A 449 5.15 15.53 -30.31
N HIS A 450 5.22 14.41 -29.63
CA HIS A 450 4.14 13.41 -29.56
C HIS A 450 4.13 12.73 -28.19
N PRO A 451 2.98 12.20 -27.75
CA PRO A 451 2.91 11.46 -26.49
C PRO A 451 3.78 10.21 -26.53
N LYS A 452 4.66 10.05 -25.54
CA LYS A 452 5.62 8.95 -25.42
C LYS A 452 5.32 8.11 -24.19
N ARG A 453 5.46 6.79 -24.33
CA ARG A 453 5.35 5.89 -23.18
C ARG A 453 6.64 5.94 -22.36
N LEU A 454 6.50 5.98 -21.04
CA LEU A 454 7.63 5.84 -20.14
C LEU A 454 8.32 4.49 -20.36
N THR A 455 9.63 4.53 -20.56
CA THR A 455 10.49 3.35 -20.65
C THR A 455 11.42 3.28 -19.43
N ASP A 456 11.89 2.07 -19.10
CA ASP A 456 12.89 1.87 -18.05
C ASP A 456 14.21 2.62 -18.36
N ASP A 457 14.53 2.77 -19.64
CA ASP A 457 15.75 3.46 -20.08
C ASP A 457 15.64 4.98 -19.87
N ASP A 458 14.48 5.59 -20.13
CA ASP A 458 14.25 7.01 -19.83
C ASP A 458 14.40 7.30 -18.34
N ALA A 459 13.84 6.42 -17.51
CA ALA A 459 13.91 6.56 -16.08
C ALA A 459 15.32 6.32 -15.53
N ARG A 460 16.07 5.39 -16.10
CA ARG A 460 17.48 5.14 -15.71
C ARG A 460 18.41 6.28 -16.12
N ALA A 461 18.17 6.88 -17.27
CA ALA A 461 18.97 7.99 -17.77
C ALA A 461 18.75 9.30 -16.98
N ALA A 462 17.55 9.51 -16.41
CA ALA A 462 17.23 10.74 -15.72
C ALA A 462 18.00 10.91 -14.40
N ASP A 463 18.53 12.11 -14.15
CA ASP A 463 19.07 12.54 -12.85
C ASP A 463 17.96 13.10 -11.95
N VAL A 464 17.01 13.80 -12.56
CA VAL A 464 15.85 14.39 -11.90
C VAL A 464 14.58 13.90 -12.59
N VAL A 465 13.64 13.37 -11.81
CA VAL A 465 12.31 12.96 -12.26
C VAL A 465 11.28 13.90 -11.65
N VAL A 466 10.48 14.55 -12.49
CA VAL A 466 9.42 15.47 -12.07
C VAL A 466 8.08 14.82 -12.39
N THR A 467 7.31 14.45 -11.37
CA THR A 467 5.96 13.93 -11.52
C THR A 467 4.93 15.06 -11.47
N MET A 468 3.89 14.97 -12.30
CA MET A 468 2.91 16.05 -12.48
C MET A 468 1.49 15.50 -12.38
N GLY A 469 1.09 15.10 -11.17
CA GLY A 469 -0.26 14.58 -10.89
C GLY A 469 -0.54 13.22 -11.52
N CYS A 470 0.48 12.37 -11.72
CA CYS A 470 0.30 10.98 -12.13
C CYS A 470 -0.01 10.06 -10.94
N GLY A 471 -0.01 10.59 -9.72
CA GLY A 471 -0.28 9.81 -8.51
C GLY A 471 0.60 8.55 -8.42
N ASP A 472 0.00 7.45 -8.02
CA ASP A 472 0.69 6.17 -7.83
C ASP A 472 0.96 5.40 -9.15
N THR A 473 0.64 5.96 -10.30
CA THR A 473 0.84 5.32 -11.62
C THR A 473 2.24 5.50 -12.20
N CYS A 474 3.07 6.37 -11.61
CA CYS A 474 4.45 6.55 -12.06
C CYS A 474 5.38 5.62 -11.27
N PRO A 475 6.13 4.73 -11.96
CA PRO A 475 7.08 3.85 -11.29
C PRO A 475 8.18 4.66 -10.59
N TYR A 476 8.50 4.27 -9.36
CA TYR A 476 9.58 4.86 -8.58
C TYR A 476 10.90 4.13 -8.87
N TYR A 477 11.90 4.86 -9.34
CA TYR A 477 13.24 4.34 -9.55
C TYR A 477 14.16 4.83 -8.41
N PRO A 478 14.68 3.94 -7.56
CA PRO A 478 15.61 4.33 -6.51
C PRO A 478 16.88 4.94 -7.12
N ALA A 479 17.49 5.88 -6.42
CA ALA A 479 18.70 6.60 -6.84
C ALA A 479 18.50 7.88 -7.66
N LYS A 480 17.26 8.35 -7.84
CA LYS A 480 16.96 9.56 -8.60
C LYS A 480 16.41 10.65 -7.70
N ARG A 481 16.63 11.92 -8.05
CA ARG A 481 15.95 13.04 -7.39
C ARG A 481 14.53 13.12 -7.92
N TYR A 482 13.53 13.02 -7.04
CA TYR A 482 12.11 13.16 -7.39
C TYR A 482 11.56 14.49 -6.93
N LEU A 483 10.81 15.16 -7.81
CA LEU A 483 10.01 16.33 -7.52
C LEU A 483 8.56 16.03 -7.90
N ASP A 484 7.60 16.28 -7.02
CA ASP A 484 6.18 16.13 -7.32
C ASP A 484 5.53 17.51 -7.45
N TRP A 485 5.15 17.86 -8.66
CA TRP A 485 4.48 19.13 -8.96
C TRP A 485 2.97 18.93 -9.01
N GLN A 486 2.27 19.47 -8.05
CA GLN A 486 0.81 19.52 -8.09
C GLN A 486 0.38 20.57 -9.11
N VAL A 487 0.02 20.11 -10.31
CA VAL A 487 -0.41 20.94 -11.44
C VAL A 487 -1.80 20.51 -11.87
N THR A 488 -2.70 21.49 -12.04
CA THR A 488 -4.07 21.24 -12.53
C THR A 488 -4.04 20.58 -13.92
N ASP A 489 -4.93 19.60 -14.14
CA ASP A 489 -5.01 18.93 -15.44
C ASP A 489 -5.66 19.84 -16.50
N PRO A 490 -4.97 20.14 -17.61
CA PRO A 490 -5.51 20.95 -18.70
C PRO A 490 -6.49 20.19 -19.61
N ALA A 491 -6.76 18.92 -19.35
CA ALA A 491 -7.64 18.11 -20.20
C ALA A 491 -9.07 18.68 -20.24
N GLY A 492 -9.58 18.91 -21.45
CA GLY A 492 -10.94 19.44 -21.69
C GLY A 492 -11.12 20.92 -21.36
N LEU A 493 -10.07 21.64 -20.93
CA LEU A 493 -10.17 23.07 -20.62
C LEU A 493 -9.92 23.94 -21.84
N PRO A 494 -10.64 25.10 -21.98
CA PRO A 494 -10.39 26.08 -23.01
C PRO A 494 -9.05 26.80 -22.80
N VAL A 495 -8.51 27.40 -23.85
CA VAL A 495 -7.18 28.05 -23.88
C VAL A 495 -6.99 29.05 -22.75
N ASP A 496 -8.01 29.87 -22.44
CA ASP A 496 -7.94 30.89 -21.40
C ASP A 496 -7.71 30.31 -19.99
N GLN A 497 -8.27 29.14 -19.70
CA GLN A 497 -8.09 28.43 -18.43
C GLN A 497 -6.77 27.64 -18.40
N VAL A 498 -6.20 27.32 -19.57
CA VAL A 498 -4.90 26.63 -19.67
C VAL A 498 -3.73 27.59 -19.53
N ARG A 499 -3.87 28.88 -19.90
CA ARG A 499 -2.79 29.89 -19.75
C ARG A 499 -2.22 29.98 -18.33
N PRO A 500 -3.04 30.08 -17.25
CA PRO A 500 -2.48 30.11 -15.90
C PRO A 500 -1.79 28.82 -15.49
N ILE A 501 -2.25 27.66 -16.00
CA ILE A 501 -1.62 26.35 -15.73
C ILE A 501 -0.21 26.31 -16.36
N VAL A 502 -0.08 26.74 -17.61
CA VAL A 502 1.23 26.80 -18.28
C VAL A 502 2.12 27.85 -17.65
N ALA A 503 1.57 28.94 -17.09
CA ALA A 503 2.34 29.94 -16.36
C ALA A 503 2.87 29.41 -15.01
N ASP A 504 2.11 28.59 -14.29
CA ASP A 504 2.59 27.90 -13.08
C ASP A 504 3.73 26.93 -13.43
N ILE A 505 3.58 26.14 -14.49
CA ILE A 505 4.63 25.24 -14.99
C ILE A 505 5.90 26.03 -15.34
N ASP A 506 5.75 27.17 -16.03
CA ASP A 506 6.87 28.04 -16.42
C ASP A 506 7.68 28.55 -15.21
N GLY A 507 6.99 29.02 -14.16
CA GLY A 507 7.63 29.44 -12.93
C GLY A 507 8.45 28.32 -12.26
N ARG A 508 7.86 27.13 -12.19
CA ARG A 508 8.53 25.94 -11.60
C ARG A 508 9.72 25.47 -12.45
N VAL A 509 9.61 25.52 -13.77
CA VAL A 509 10.68 25.17 -14.72
C VAL A 509 11.86 26.12 -14.56
N ARG A 510 11.63 27.42 -14.44
CA ARG A 510 12.70 28.41 -14.25
C ARG A 510 13.43 28.21 -12.91
N SER A 511 12.67 27.93 -11.84
CA SER A 511 13.25 27.62 -10.54
C SER A 511 14.12 26.37 -10.57
N LEU A 512 13.64 25.30 -11.23
CA LEU A 512 14.41 24.07 -11.41
C LEU A 512 15.69 24.30 -12.22
N LEU A 513 15.62 25.06 -13.30
CA LEU A 513 16.79 25.39 -14.12
C LEU A 513 17.85 26.16 -13.34
N ALA A 514 17.44 27.19 -12.59
CA ALA A 514 18.36 27.98 -11.74
C ALA A 514 19.08 27.11 -10.70
N GLU A 515 18.36 26.13 -10.15
CA GLU A 515 18.93 25.16 -9.21
C GLU A 515 19.93 24.21 -9.89
N LEU A 516 19.59 23.67 -11.07
CA LEU A 516 20.44 22.74 -11.82
C LEU A 516 21.70 23.38 -12.40
N THR A 517 21.65 24.69 -12.71
CA THR A 517 22.77 25.42 -13.33
C THR A 517 23.64 26.20 -12.33
N GLY A 518 23.25 26.19 -11.04
CA GLY A 518 23.98 26.93 -9.99
C GLY A 518 23.82 28.45 -10.07
N ASP A 519 22.90 28.95 -10.92
CA ASP A 519 22.69 30.41 -11.07
C ASP A 519 21.96 30.99 -9.85
N ALA A 520 21.32 30.19 -9.02
CA ALA A 520 20.69 30.59 -7.75
C ALA A 520 21.75 31.12 -6.73
N ALA A 521 22.96 30.59 -6.75
CA ALA A 521 24.03 31.01 -5.84
C ALA A 521 24.72 32.33 -6.27
N ARG A 522 24.65 32.70 -7.55
CA ARG A 522 25.24 33.94 -8.07
C ARG A 522 24.38 35.18 -7.88
N GLY A 523 23.08 35.01 -7.74
CA GLY A 523 22.14 36.10 -7.47
C GLY A 523 22.13 36.60 -6.02
N ALA A 524 22.66 35.80 -5.07
CA ALA A 524 22.75 36.15 -3.64
C ALA A 524 24.05 36.88 -3.25
N ALA A 525 25.06 36.92 -4.11
CA ALA A 525 26.27 37.70 -3.92
C ALA A 525 26.11 39.09 -4.57
N GLY A 526 25.53 40.03 -3.84
CA GLY A 526 25.45 41.44 -4.22
C GLY A 526 26.85 42.07 -4.42
N PRO A 527 26.97 43.19 -5.18
CA PRO A 527 28.24 43.78 -5.56
C PRO A 527 29.03 44.25 -4.34
N GLY A 528 30.30 43.89 -4.34
CA GLY A 528 31.25 44.02 -3.25
C GLY A 528 31.29 45.36 -2.55
N SER A 529 31.38 45.30 -1.24
CA SER A 529 31.76 46.39 -0.35
C SER A 529 33.24 46.78 -0.59
N PRO A 530 33.57 48.06 -0.76
CA PRO A 530 34.94 48.48 -1.06
C PRO A 530 35.87 48.30 0.16
N GLY A 531 37.04 47.79 -0.14
CA GLY A 531 38.07 47.39 0.81
C GLY A 531 38.44 48.42 1.87
N ARG A 532 38.44 48.04 3.11
CA ARG A 532 39.13 48.69 4.21
C ARG A 532 40.64 48.45 4.07
N ARG A 533 41.36 49.50 3.66
CA ARG A 533 42.82 49.53 3.73
C ARG A 533 43.29 49.45 5.19
N HIS A 534 43.99 48.40 5.52
CA HIS A 534 44.75 48.30 6.75
C HIS A 534 45.94 49.32 6.68
N ARG A 535 45.88 50.34 7.52
CA ARG A 535 47.04 51.16 7.84
C ARG A 535 47.84 50.41 8.90
N SER A 536 49.07 50.04 8.52
CA SER A 536 50.15 49.70 9.44
C SER A 536 50.58 50.94 10.22
N ARG A 537 50.70 50.88 11.52
CA ARG A 537 51.56 51.64 12.39
C ARG A 537 52.27 50.70 13.34
N GLN A 538 53.55 50.72 13.19
CA GLN A 538 54.68 50.79 14.12
C GLN A 538 54.46 50.17 15.50
#